data_cce9a655c6e35662e3768431d9d2e713
#
_entry.id   cce9a655c6e35662e3768431d9d2e713
#
_cell.length_a   1.000
_cell.length_b   1.000
_cell.length_c   1.000
_cell.angle_alpha   90.00
_cell.angle_beta   90.00
_cell.angle_gamma   90.00
#
_symmetry.space_group_name_H-M   'P 1'
#
loop_
_entity.id
_entity.type
_entity.pdbx_description
1 polymer ?
#
loop_
_entity_poly.entity_id
_entity_poly.type
_entity_poly.pdbx_seq_one_letter_code
_entity_poly.pdbx_strand_id
1 'polypeptide(L)'
;MLSFSGSLKVFVAVAACDMRKGFNGLHALVAERLGEDLKSGALFVFSNRRHTRIKIICFDGTGIWVLSKRLEQGTFSWPKNLEPATTKLKLTPQALAMLTDGVDLRGAKLRPWYERET
;
A
#
# COMPACT_ATOMS: atom_id res chain seq x y z
N MET A 1 1.40 -13.13 10.08
CA MET A 1 2.16 -12.38 9.06
C MET A 1 1.71 -12.80 7.67
N LEU A 2 1.46 -11.83 6.81
CA LEU A 2 1.22 -12.10 5.41
C LEU A 2 2.54 -12.29 4.67
N SER A 3 2.59 -13.21 3.72
CA SER A 3 3.75 -13.36 2.88
C SER A 3 3.36 -13.18 1.41
N PHE A 4 4.26 -12.60 0.65
CA PHE A 4 4.00 -12.19 -0.72
C PHE A 4 5.10 -12.71 -1.65
N SER A 5 4.71 -13.04 -2.88
CA SER A 5 5.66 -13.46 -3.90
C SER A 5 6.65 -12.34 -4.22
N GLY A 6 7.93 -12.69 -4.41
CA GLY A 6 8.95 -11.72 -4.78
C GLY A 6 8.76 -11.06 -6.14
N SER A 7 7.94 -11.65 -7.02
CA SER A 7 7.63 -11.08 -8.33
C SER A 7 6.42 -10.16 -8.30
N LEU A 8 5.72 -10.08 -7.18
CA LEU A 8 4.52 -9.27 -7.05
C LEU A 8 4.86 -7.79 -7.04
N LYS A 9 4.13 -6.99 -7.80
CA LYS A 9 4.25 -5.54 -7.77
C LYS A 9 3.33 -4.99 -6.68
N VAL A 10 3.85 -4.06 -5.89
CA VAL A 10 3.11 -3.44 -4.79
C VAL A 10 3.27 -1.94 -4.89
N PHE A 11 2.15 -1.23 -4.87
CA PHE A 11 2.14 0.23 -4.85
C PHE A 11 1.46 0.72 -3.57
N VAL A 12 2.07 1.73 -2.95
CA VAL A 12 1.51 2.40 -1.78
C VAL A 12 1.03 3.78 -2.22
N ALA A 13 -0.22 4.09 -1.91
CA ALA A 13 -0.76 5.42 -2.13
C ALA A 13 -0.19 6.37 -1.08
N VAL A 14 0.40 7.48 -1.53
CA VAL A 14 1.01 8.45 -0.62
C VAL A 14 -0.07 9.20 0.16
N ALA A 15 -1.12 9.64 -0.51
CA ALA A 15 -2.20 10.38 0.14
C ALA A 15 -3.15 9.44 0.87
N ALA A 16 -3.62 9.87 2.03
CA ALA A 16 -4.62 9.13 2.79
C ALA A 16 -5.96 9.10 2.04
N CYS A 17 -6.76 8.08 2.31
CA CYS A 17 -8.11 8.01 1.78
C CYS A 17 -9.11 7.67 2.88
N ASP A 18 -10.39 7.77 2.54
CA ASP A 18 -11.48 7.41 3.42
C ASP A 18 -11.56 5.89 3.54
N MET A 19 -11.39 5.37 4.74
CA MET A 19 -11.41 3.91 4.99
C MET A 19 -12.80 3.28 4.89
N ARG A 20 -13.84 4.09 4.65
CA ARG A 20 -15.17 3.55 4.34
C ARG A 20 -15.28 3.07 2.90
N LYS A 21 -14.33 3.43 2.04
CA LYS A 21 -14.31 2.98 0.66
C LYS A 21 -14.12 1.48 0.58
N GLY A 22 -14.96 0.82 -0.20
CA GLY A 22 -14.89 -0.60 -0.47
C GLY A 22 -14.35 -0.88 -1.86
N PHE A 23 -14.84 -1.97 -2.48
CA PHE A 23 -14.33 -2.43 -3.77
C PHE A 23 -14.37 -1.33 -4.84
N ASN A 24 -15.52 -0.71 -5.06
CA ASN A 24 -15.68 0.25 -6.14
C ASN A 24 -14.93 1.55 -5.87
N GLY A 25 -14.98 2.04 -4.63
CA GLY A 25 -14.29 3.28 -4.26
C GLY A 25 -12.78 3.15 -4.36
N LEU A 26 -12.23 2.05 -3.90
CA LEU A 26 -10.78 1.81 -3.99
C LEU A 26 -10.35 1.54 -5.44
N HIS A 27 -11.17 0.82 -6.21
CA HIS A 27 -10.89 0.62 -7.63
C HIS A 27 -10.79 1.96 -8.36
N ALA A 28 -11.72 2.87 -8.08
CA ALA A 28 -11.67 4.20 -8.67
C ALA A 28 -10.41 4.96 -8.30
N LEU A 29 -9.94 4.85 -7.04
CA LEU A 29 -8.70 5.49 -6.62
C LEU A 29 -7.48 4.93 -7.33
N VAL A 30 -7.44 3.62 -7.57
CA VAL A 30 -6.33 3.00 -8.31
C VAL A 30 -6.24 3.62 -9.70
N ALA A 31 -7.36 3.76 -10.41
CA ALA A 31 -7.36 4.31 -11.75
C ALA A 31 -7.12 5.83 -11.74
N GLU A 32 -7.88 6.57 -10.95
CA GLU A 32 -7.92 8.02 -11.04
C GLU A 32 -6.78 8.69 -10.31
N ARG A 33 -6.41 8.20 -9.12
CA ARG A 33 -5.37 8.83 -8.31
C ARG A 33 -3.99 8.24 -8.60
N LEU A 34 -3.91 6.93 -8.76
CA LEU A 34 -2.63 6.26 -8.94
C LEU A 34 -2.28 6.06 -10.41
N GLY A 35 -3.24 6.19 -11.32
CA GLY A 35 -2.99 5.97 -12.74
C GLY A 35 -2.60 4.55 -13.08
N GLU A 36 -3.14 3.58 -12.34
CA GLU A 36 -2.82 2.17 -12.50
C GLU A 36 -4.06 1.37 -12.90
N ASP A 37 -3.83 0.17 -13.38
CA ASP A 37 -4.89 -0.77 -13.72
C ASP A 37 -4.96 -1.87 -12.67
N LEU A 38 -6.09 -1.96 -11.95
CA LEU A 38 -6.29 -2.99 -10.95
C LEU A 38 -6.14 -4.40 -11.53
N LYS A 39 -6.54 -4.59 -12.78
CA LYS A 39 -6.45 -5.90 -13.44
C LYS A 39 -5.02 -6.35 -13.73
N SER A 40 -4.04 -5.48 -13.53
CA SER A 40 -2.62 -5.86 -13.66
C SER A 40 -2.19 -6.94 -12.68
N GLY A 41 -2.95 -7.15 -11.61
CA GLY A 41 -2.60 -8.09 -10.56
C GLY A 41 -1.70 -7.53 -9.48
N ALA A 42 -1.29 -6.26 -9.58
CA ALA A 42 -0.52 -5.62 -8.53
C ALA A 42 -1.38 -5.41 -7.28
N LEU A 43 -0.73 -5.26 -6.14
CA LEU A 43 -1.37 -4.87 -4.90
C LEU A 43 -1.30 -3.35 -4.74
N PHE A 44 -2.39 -2.75 -4.26
CA PHE A 44 -2.47 -1.33 -4.01
C PHE A 44 -2.85 -1.10 -2.55
N VAL A 45 -2.02 -0.36 -1.82
CA VAL A 45 -2.13 -0.18 -0.37
C VAL A 45 -2.54 1.26 -0.07
N PHE A 46 -3.60 1.41 0.70
CA PHE A 46 -4.13 2.71 1.11
C PHE A 46 -4.18 2.77 2.62
N SER A 47 -4.06 3.97 3.17
CA SER A 47 -4.20 4.18 4.60
C SER A 47 -5.12 5.34 4.93
N ASN A 48 -5.57 5.40 6.18
CA ASN A 48 -6.21 6.59 6.71
C ASN A 48 -5.16 7.64 7.08
N ARG A 49 -5.62 8.85 7.40
CA ARG A 49 -4.73 9.97 7.72
C ARG A 49 -3.82 9.69 8.91
N ARG A 50 -4.31 8.96 9.91
CA ARG A 50 -3.56 8.65 11.12
C ARG A 50 -2.62 7.46 10.98
N HIS A 51 -2.69 6.75 9.85
CA HIS A 51 -1.92 5.54 9.58
C HIS A 51 -2.14 4.45 10.64
N THR A 52 -3.40 4.33 11.09
CA THR A 52 -3.81 3.28 12.02
C THR A 52 -4.57 2.16 11.34
N ARG A 53 -5.01 2.39 10.10
CA ARG A 53 -5.75 1.42 9.29
C ARG A 53 -5.19 1.41 7.89
N ILE A 54 -5.12 0.23 7.31
CA ILE A 54 -4.78 0.06 5.90
C ILE A 54 -5.82 -0.81 5.21
N LYS A 55 -5.96 -0.58 3.91
CA LYS A 55 -6.69 -1.47 3.02
C LYS A 55 -5.81 -1.79 1.83
N ILE A 56 -5.82 -3.05 1.44
CA ILE A 56 -5.10 -3.53 0.26
C ILE A 56 -6.12 -4.06 -0.71
N ILE A 57 -6.08 -3.59 -1.96
CA ILE A 57 -6.96 -4.06 -3.01
C ILE A 57 -6.13 -4.73 -4.10
N CYS A 58 -6.59 -5.86 -4.61
CA CYS A 58 -5.94 -6.56 -5.72
C CYS A 58 -6.95 -7.39 -6.48
N PHE A 59 -6.59 -7.72 -7.72
CA PHE A 59 -7.38 -8.57 -8.61
C PHE A 59 -6.61 -9.88 -8.82
N ASP A 60 -7.29 -11.01 -8.59
CA ASP A 60 -6.63 -12.34 -8.65
C ASP A 60 -6.91 -13.10 -9.95
N GLY A 61 -7.54 -12.47 -10.92
CA GLY A 61 -7.94 -13.08 -12.18
C GLY A 61 -9.42 -13.44 -12.25
N THR A 62 -10.07 -13.62 -11.11
CA THR A 62 -11.49 -13.97 -11.05
C THR A 62 -12.31 -12.95 -10.28
N GLY A 63 -11.68 -12.17 -9.43
CA GLY A 63 -12.39 -11.22 -8.59
C GLY A 63 -11.44 -10.28 -7.87
N ILE A 64 -12.02 -9.40 -7.08
CA ILE A 64 -11.29 -8.37 -6.36
C ILE A 64 -11.27 -8.71 -4.88
N TRP A 65 -10.07 -8.65 -4.30
CA TRP A 65 -9.86 -8.78 -2.87
C TRP A 65 -9.64 -7.41 -2.25
N VAL A 66 -10.27 -7.17 -1.11
CA VAL A 66 -9.95 -6.04 -0.24
C VAL A 66 -9.62 -6.61 1.13
N LEU A 67 -8.38 -6.38 1.58
CA LEU A 67 -7.94 -6.77 2.90
C LEU A 67 -7.86 -5.53 3.76
N SER A 68 -8.32 -5.61 4.99
CA SER A 68 -8.30 -4.49 5.93
C SER A 68 -7.57 -4.90 7.19
N LYS A 69 -6.76 -3.99 7.72
CA LYS A 69 -6.12 -4.19 9.01
C LYS A 69 -6.14 -2.89 9.80
N ARG A 70 -6.51 -3.00 11.08
CA ARG A 70 -6.39 -1.93 12.07
C ARG A 70 -5.38 -2.36 13.10
N LEU A 71 -4.38 -1.50 13.35
CA LEU A 71 -3.44 -1.76 14.44
C LEU A 71 -4.13 -1.53 15.78
N GLU A 72 -3.89 -2.45 16.72
CA GLU A 72 -4.40 -2.27 18.09
C GLU A 72 -3.62 -1.21 18.85
N GLN A 73 -2.34 -1.04 18.52
CA GLN A 73 -1.47 -0.03 19.11
C GLN A 73 -0.52 0.52 18.04
N GLY A 74 -0.16 1.80 18.18
CA GLY A 74 0.80 2.42 17.29
C GLY A 74 0.24 2.75 15.92
N THR A 75 1.14 3.04 15.00
CA THR A 75 0.81 3.42 13.63
C THR A 75 1.67 2.65 12.66
N PHE A 76 1.14 2.49 11.43
CA PHE A 76 1.96 1.97 10.33
C PHE A 76 2.99 3.02 9.93
N SER A 77 4.21 2.58 9.58
CA SER A 77 5.20 3.46 8.97
C SER A 77 4.74 3.81 7.57
N TRP A 78 4.68 5.10 7.27
CA TRP A 78 4.21 5.57 5.97
C TRP A 78 5.28 6.44 5.31
N PRO A 79 5.43 6.37 3.98
CA PRO A 79 6.42 7.18 3.28
C PRO A 79 6.23 8.67 3.55
N LYS A 80 7.32 9.38 3.82
CA LYS A 80 7.34 10.81 4.13
C LYS A 80 8.41 11.51 3.32
N ASN A 81 8.36 12.82 3.30
CA ASN A 81 9.38 13.67 2.67
C ASN A 81 9.52 13.40 1.18
N LEU A 82 8.39 13.23 0.51
CA LEU A 82 8.34 12.95 -0.90
C LEU A 82 8.12 14.25 -1.68
N GLU A 83 8.48 14.21 -2.96
CA GLU A 83 8.18 15.32 -3.84
C GLU A 83 6.66 15.52 -3.96
N PRO A 84 6.17 16.77 -4.05
CA PRO A 84 4.73 17.04 -4.01
C PRO A 84 3.91 16.32 -5.08
N ALA A 85 4.50 16.04 -6.23
CA ALA A 85 3.79 15.38 -7.31
C ALA A 85 3.70 13.85 -7.15
N THR A 86 4.36 13.28 -6.14
CA THR A 86 4.38 11.84 -5.95
C THR A 86 3.02 11.36 -5.43
N THR A 87 2.35 10.50 -6.18
CA THR A 87 1.05 9.94 -5.79
C THR A 87 1.16 8.53 -5.24
N LYS A 88 2.19 7.80 -5.65
CA LYS A 88 2.40 6.42 -5.25
C LYS A 88 3.88 6.11 -5.18
N LEU A 89 4.21 5.08 -4.39
CA LEU A 89 5.55 4.51 -4.35
C LEU A 89 5.44 3.00 -4.54
N LYS A 90 6.45 2.44 -5.17
CA LYS A 90 6.55 1.00 -5.33
C LYS A 90 7.30 0.41 -4.14
N LEU A 91 6.68 -0.56 -3.47
CA LEU A 91 7.30 -1.30 -2.38
C LEU A 91 7.82 -2.64 -2.85
N THR A 92 8.89 -3.10 -2.21
CA THR A 92 9.24 -4.51 -2.33
C THR A 92 8.20 -5.35 -1.58
N PRO A 93 7.95 -6.61 -2.00
CA PRO A 93 7.06 -7.48 -1.24
C PRO A 93 7.50 -7.68 0.21
N GLN A 94 8.82 -7.72 0.45
CA GLN A 94 9.34 -7.83 1.80
C GLN A 94 9.00 -6.59 2.64
N ALA A 95 9.15 -5.40 2.08
CA ALA A 95 8.79 -4.17 2.78
C ALA A 95 7.29 -4.11 3.07
N LEU A 96 6.45 -4.61 2.17
CA LEU A 96 5.01 -4.70 2.41
C LEU A 96 4.70 -5.60 3.60
N ALA A 97 5.35 -6.77 3.69
CA ALA A 97 5.15 -7.67 4.81
C ALA A 97 5.50 -6.99 6.14
N MET A 98 6.61 -6.27 6.17
CA MET A 98 7.02 -5.51 7.36
C MET A 98 6.04 -4.39 7.67
N LEU A 99 5.59 -3.67 6.66
CA LEU A 99 4.62 -2.59 6.83
C LEU A 99 3.32 -3.13 7.44
N THR A 100 2.81 -4.24 6.93
CA THR A 100 1.54 -4.82 7.41
C THR A 100 1.64 -5.33 8.84
N ASP A 101 2.84 -5.68 9.30
CA ASP A 101 3.08 -6.08 10.69
C ASP A 101 3.28 -4.90 11.64
N GLY A 102 3.30 -3.68 11.12
CA GLY A 102 3.52 -2.49 11.92
C GLY A 102 4.96 -2.25 12.31
N VAL A 103 5.92 -2.86 11.61
CA VAL A 103 7.35 -2.65 11.88
C VAL A 103 7.74 -1.24 11.45
N ASP A 104 8.48 -0.54 12.32
CA ASP A 104 8.98 0.79 12.01
C ASP A 104 10.19 0.69 11.07
N LEU A 105 9.94 0.90 9.80
CA LEU A 105 10.97 0.80 8.77
C LEU A 105 11.94 1.96 8.78
N ARG A 106 11.59 3.07 9.44
CA ARG A 106 12.48 4.23 9.53
C ARG A 106 13.70 3.96 10.39
N GLY A 107 13.55 3.07 11.38
CA GLY A 107 14.65 2.65 12.23
C GLY A 107 15.48 1.52 11.67
N ALA A 108 15.06 0.92 10.57
CA ALA A 108 15.80 -0.18 9.96
C ALA A 108 17.00 0.39 9.20
N LYS A 109 18.19 -0.03 9.55
CA LYS A 109 19.43 0.38 8.87
C LYS A 109 19.66 -0.39 7.59
N LEU A 110 18.62 -0.94 7.04
CA LEU A 110 18.67 -1.71 5.82
C LEU A 110 18.36 -0.82 4.64
N ARG A 111 18.25 -1.42 3.51
CA ARG A 111 17.95 -0.74 2.25
C ARG A 111 16.73 0.14 2.35
N PRO A 112 16.56 1.11 1.42
CA PRO A 112 15.29 1.81 1.29
C PRO A 112 14.17 0.81 1.18
N TRP A 113 13.07 1.07 1.89
CA TRP A 113 11.95 0.14 1.96
C TRP A 113 10.97 0.31 0.81
N TYR A 114 11.30 1.16 -0.12
CA TYR A 114 10.53 1.33 -1.36
C TYR A 114 11.47 1.35 -2.56
N GLU A 115 10.95 0.95 -3.70
CA GLU A 115 11.67 1.01 -4.96
C GLU A 115 11.30 2.28 -5.69
N ARG A 116 12.29 2.90 -6.33
CA ARG A 116 12.02 4.01 -7.22
C ARG A 116 11.53 3.48 -8.54
N GLU A 117 10.47 4.08 -9.04
CA GLU A 117 10.06 3.84 -10.43
C GLU A 117 10.94 4.69 -11.34
N THR A 118 11.56 4.03 -12.27
CA THR A 118 12.38 4.70 -13.29
C THR A 118 11.66 4.68 -14.60
#